data_384809400005a54ffa5530cb7cdf319b
#
_entry.id   384809400005a54ffa5530cb7cdf319b
#
_cell.length_a   1.000
_cell.length_b   1.000
_cell.length_c   1.000
_cell.angle_alpha   90.00
_cell.angle_beta   90.00
_cell.angle_gamma   90.00
#
_symmetry.space_group_name_H-M   'P 1'
#
loop_
_entity.id
_entity.type
_entity.pdbx_description
1 polymer ?
#
loop_
_entity_poly.entity_id
_entity_poly.type
_entity_poly.pdbx_seq_one_letter_code
_entity_poly.pdbx_strand_id
1 'polypeptide(L)'
;MKAQTAEKNRLRSLPAMDCLLGMPDMDPFLENLGREAIKTVLGEAMDSLRKKILAGEDVEPSAESVLKLALPVLAARSGGSLRPVINATGVVIHTNLGRSCLAPEAGKAVLAAAERYSTLEYDLSEGKRGHRSDHVEWILREITG
;
A
#
# COMPACT_ATOMS: atom_id res chain seq x y z
N MET A 1 40.14 15.43 -18.22
CA MET A 1 39.25 16.56 -18.55
C MET A 1 38.03 16.18 -19.39
N LYS A 2 38.14 15.42 -20.50
CA LYS A 2 36.96 15.04 -21.33
C LYS A 2 35.97 14.09 -20.63
N ALA A 3 36.41 13.12 -19.81
CA ALA A 3 35.54 12.20 -19.10
C ALA A 3 34.66 12.89 -18.06
N GLN A 4 35.22 13.78 -17.23
CA GLN A 4 34.45 14.53 -16.24
C GLN A 4 33.39 15.49 -16.84
N THR A 5 33.65 15.98 -18.06
CA THR A 5 32.68 16.83 -18.78
C THR A 5 31.51 15.96 -19.31
N ALA A 6 31.79 14.75 -19.78
CA ALA A 6 30.77 13.82 -20.24
C ALA A 6 29.85 13.34 -19.08
N GLU A 7 30.41 13.00 -17.92
CA GLU A 7 29.66 12.63 -16.71
C GLU A 7 28.78 13.77 -16.22
N LYS A 8 29.31 14.99 -16.18
CA LYS A 8 28.55 16.19 -15.79
C LYS A 8 27.37 16.46 -16.73
N ASN A 9 27.54 16.20 -18.02
CA ASN A 9 26.45 16.33 -18.99
C ASN A 9 25.39 15.24 -18.80
N ARG A 10 25.79 14.00 -18.54
CA ARG A 10 24.86 12.89 -18.24
C ARG A 10 24.05 13.16 -16.97
N LEU A 11 24.66 13.68 -15.90
CA LEU A 11 23.95 14.06 -14.68
C LEU A 11 22.91 15.17 -14.90
N ARG A 12 23.20 16.12 -15.82
CA ARG A 12 22.27 17.20 -16.18
C ARG A 12 21.09 16.72 -17.03
N SER A 13 21.23 15.57 -17.70
CA SER A 13 20.17 14.97 -18.52
C SER A 13 19.14 14.19 -17.67
N LEU A 14 19.37 14.04 -16.35
CA LEU A 14 18.35 13.47 -15.48
C LEU A 14 17.09 14.34 -15.46
N PRO A 15 15.90 13.75 -15.53
CA PRO A 15 14.63 14.47 -15.59
C PRO A 15 14.40 15.27 -14.29
N ALA A 16 13.67 16.38 -14.42
CA ALA A 16 13.22 17.14 -13.26
C ALA A 16 12.13 16.37 -12.50
N MET A 17 12.07 16.54 -11.17
CA MET A 17 11.09 15.88 -10.31
C MET A 17 9.65 16.14 -10.75
N ASP A 18 9.32 17.38 -11.11
CA ASP A 18 7.97 17.74 -11.55
C ASP A 18 7.59 17.09 -12.90
N CYS A 19 8.57 16.85 -13.77
CA CYS A 19 8.35 16.11 -15.01
C CYS A 19 7.96 14.64 -14.69
N LEU A 20 8.68 14.00 -13.78
CA LEU A 20 8.40 12.62 -13.35
C LEU A 20 7.03 12.51 -12.66
N LEU A 21 6.70 13.46 -11.80
CA LEU A 21 5.41 13.49 -11.08
C LEU A 21 4.21 13.74 -12.00
N GLY A 22 4.42 14.41 -13.14
CA GLY A 22 3.38 14.66 -14.13
C GLY A 22 3.21 13.52 -15.15
N MET A 23 3.92 12.42 -15.02
CA MET A 23 3.77 11.27 -15.93
C MET A 23 2.52 10.46 -15.57
N PRO A 24 1.77 9.95 -16.56
CA PRO A 24 0.56 9.16 -16.34
C PRO A 24 0.78 7.92 -15.45
N ASP A 25 1.99 7.37 -15.47
CA ASP A 25 2.38 6.24 -14.60
C ASP A 25 2.28 6.56 -13.11
N MET A 26 2.27 7.84 -12.72
CA MET A 26 2.18 8.28 -11.32
C MET A 26 0.74 8.40 -10.81
N ASP A 27 -0.25 8.55 -11.69
CA ASP A 27 -1.65 8.79 -11.31
C ASP A 27 -2.20 7.74 -10.34
N PRO A 28 -2.02 6.41 -10.56
CA PRO A 28 -2.54 5.39 -9.64
C PRO A 28 -1.91 5.45 -8.25
N PHE A 29 -0.69 5.99 -8.14
CA PHE A 29 0.04 6.07 -6.87
C PHE A 29 -0.28 7.36 -6.12
N LEU A 30 -0.66 8.44 -6.82
CA LEU A 30 -1.02 9.72 -6.21
C LEU A 30 -2.23 9.60 -5.30
N GLU A 31 -3.22 8.81 -5.68
CA GLU A 31 -4.43 8.56 -4.90
C GLU A 31 -4.13 7.74 -3.63
N ASN A 32 -3.24 6.75 -3.72
CA ASN A 32 -3.00 5.78 -2.64
C ASN A 32 -1.86 6.18 -1.68
N LEU A 33 -0.80 6.81 -2.19
CA LEU A 33 0.42 7.10 -1.41
C LEU A 33 0.61 8.60 -1.11
N GLY A 34 -0.02 9.46 -1.90
CA GLY A 34 0.19 10.90 -1.83
C GLY A 34 1.53 11.37 -2.43
N ARG A 35 1.57 12.65 -2.79
CA ARG A 35 2.67 13.27 -3.56
C ARG A 35 4.04 13.16 -2.88
N GLU A 36 4.12 13.34 -1.57
CA GLU A 36 5.40 13.37 -0.84
C GLU A 36 6.06 11.97 -0.76
N ALA A 37 5.26 10.91 -0.59
CA ALA A 37 5.80 9.55 -0.61
C ALA A 37 6.35 9.17 -1.98
N ILE A 38 5.69 9.60 -3.06
CA ILE A 38 6.16 9.38 -4.43
C ILE A 38 7.46 10.15 -4.68
N LYS A 39 7.55 11.42 -4.29
CA LYS A 39 8.79 12.21 -4.39
C LYS A 39 9.97 11.52 -3.71
N THR A 40 9.75 10.96 -2.54
CA THR A 40 10.80 10.23 -1.81
C THR A 40 11.32 9.06 -2.63
N VAL A 41 10.43 8.22 -3.18
CA VAL A 41 10.83 7.06 -3.98
C VAL A 41 11.52 7.47 -5.29
N LEU A 42 10.99 8.48 -5.98
CA LEU A 42 11.62 9.01 -7.20
C LEU A 42 12.99 9.61 -6.90
N GLY A 43 13.15 10.30 -5.77
CA GLY A 43 14.43 10.84 -5.30
C GLY A 43 15.46 9.73 -5.06
N GLU A 44 15.07 8.67 -4.34
CA GLU A 44 15.92 7.49 -4.11
C GLU A 44 16.35 6.82 -5.43
N ALA A 45 15.42 6.69 -6.39
CA ALA A 45 15.71 6.14 -7.71
C ALA A 45 16.68 7.03 -8.50
N MET A 46 16.49 8.36 -8.50
CA MET A 46 17.38 9.31 -9.14
C MET A 46 18.78 9.30 -8.51
N ASP A 47 18.88 9.20 -7.18
CA ASP A 47 20.17 9.12 -6.49
C ASP A 47 20.89 7.81 -6.78
N SER A 48 20.15 6.70 -6.93
CA SER A 48 20.71 5.43 -7.39
C SER A 48 21.31 5.57 -8.80
N LEU A 49 20.59 6.20 -9.75
CA LEU A 49 21.10 6.45 -11.10
C LEU A 49 22.32 7.40 -11.09
N ARG A 50 22.31 8.44 -10.26
CA ARG A 50 23.47 9.34 -10.09
C ARG A 50 24.71 8.58 -9.65
N LYS A 51 24.57 7.69 -8.66
CA LYS A 51 25.68 6.86 -8.17
C LYS A 51 26.23 5.97 -9.26
N LYS A 52 25.37 5.32 -10.07
CA LYS A 52 25.77 4.48 -11.20
C LYS A 52 26.53 5.27 -12.29
N ILE A 53 26.02 6.45 -12.65
CA ILE A 53 26.68 7.34 -13.63
C ILE A 53 28.08 7.75 -13.12
N LEU A 54 28.20 8.10 -11.84
CA LEU A 54 29.48 8.46 -11.22
C LEU A 54 30.44 7.30 -11.10
N ALA A 55 29.92 6.07 -11.00
CA ALA A 55 30.72 4.84 -11.03
C ALA A 55 31.18 4.44 -12.46
N GLY A 56 30.77 5.21 -13.48
CA GLY A 56 31.13 4.94 -14.87
C GLY A 56 30.27 3.85 -15.53
N GLU A 57 29.16 3.44 -14.90
CA GLU A 57 28.24 2.47 -15.50
C GLU A 57 27.53 3.08 -16.74
N ASP A 58 27.28 2.22 -17.74
CA ASP A 58 26.56 2.64 -18.94
C ASP A 58 25.04 2.56 -18.70
N VAL A 59 24.51 3.55 -17.98
CA VAL A 59 23.09 3.73 -17.71
C VAL A 59 22.58 5.01 -18.37
N GLU A 60 21.46 4.94 -19.05
CA GLU A 60 20.83 6.09 -19.69
C GLU A 60 20.15 6.99 -18.64
N PRO A 61 20.47 8.31 -18.56
CA PRO A 61 19.84 9.23 -17.62
C PRO A 61 18.49 9.73 -18.15
N SER A 62 17.52 8.81 -18.27
CA SER A 62 16.18 9.06 -18.81
C SER A 62 15.10 8.91 -17.75
N ALA A 63 13.90 9.45 -18.03
CA ALA A 63 12.73 9.24 -17.19
C ALA A 63 12.38 7.75 -17.08
N GLU A 64 12.50 7.01 -18.18
CA GLU A 64 12.26 5.56 -18.22
C GLU A 64 13.17 4.81 -17.26
N SER A 65 14.45 5.16 -17.21
CA SER A 65 15.43 4.56 -16.28
C SER A 65 15.08 4.83 -14.81
N VAL A 66 14.57 6.04 -14.51
CA VAL A 66 14.07 6.38 -13.15
C VAL A 66 12.83 5.55 -12.82
N LEU A 67 11.84 5.52 -13.74
CA LEU A 67 10.60 4.77 -13.54
C LEU A 67 10.84 3.28 -13.38
N LYS A 68 11.75 2.69 -14.13
CA LYS A 68 12.14 1.28 -13.99
C LYS A 68 12.58 0.92 -12.58
N LEU A 69 13.23 1.84 -11.86
CA LEU A 69 13.63 1.65 -10.47
C LEU A 69 12.49 2.00 -9.48
N ALA A 70 11.72 3.03 -9.78
CA ALA A 70 10.72 3.57 -8.85
C ALA A 70 9.41 2.76 -8.84
N LEU A 71 8.89 2.34 -10.00
CA LEU A 71 7.59 1.67 -10.13
C LEU A 71 7.45 0.40 -9.28
N PRO A 72 8.42 -0.52 -9.23
CA PRO A 72 8.33 -1.70 -8.36
C PRO A 72 8.21 -1.33 -6.87
N VAL A 73 8.91 -0.27 -6.43
CA VAL A 73 8.87 0.20 -5.04
C VAL A 73 7.52 0.86 -4.74
N LEU A 74 7.01 1.70 -5.66
CA LEU A 74 5.70 2.33 -5.54
C LEU A 74 4.59 1.27 -5.51
N ALA A 75 4.63 0.29 -6.39
CA ALA A 75 3.66 -0.81 -6.43
C ALA A 75 3.68 -1.63 -5.13
N ALA A 76 4.86 -1.92 -4.58
CA ALA A 76 4.98 -2.61 -3.30
C ALA A 76 4.41 -1.80 -2.13
N ARG A 77 4.58 -0.47 -2.14
CA ARG A 77 4.06 0.43 -1.09
C ARG A 77 2.56 0.67 -1.21
N SER A 78 2.01 0.78 -2.42
CA SER A 78 0.58 1.04 -2.65
C SER A 78 -0.31 -0.17 -2.39
N GLY A 79 0.18 -1.38 -2.59
CA GLY A 79 -0.58 -2.62 -2.41
C GLY A 79 -0.70 -3.11 -0.96
N GLY A 80 -0.13 -2.39 0.02
CA GLY A 80 -0.01 -2.86 1.40
C GLY A 80 0.99 -4.03 1.54
N SER A 81 1.27 -4.44 2.76
CA SER A 81 2.23 -5.51 3.06
C SER A 81 1.57 -6.90 3.09
N LEU A 82 0.26 -6.97 3.31
CA LEU A 82 -0.47 -8.24 3.39
C LEU A 82 -0.85 -8.73 1.98
N ARG A 83 -0.52 -9.98 1.70
CA ARG A 83 -0.87 -10.64 0.44
C ARG A 83 -1.62 -11.95 0.72
N PRO A 84 -2.64 -12.29 -0.06
CA PRO A 84 -3.29 -13.58 0.05
C PRO A 84 -2.29 -14.70 -0.29
N VAL A 85 -2.33 -15.78 0.49
CA VAL A 85 -1.51 -16.97 0.31
C VAL A 85 -2.39 -18.22 0.41
N ILE A 86 -1.93 -19.31 -0.19
CA ILE A 86 -2.57 -20.63 -0.05
C ILE A 86 -1.94 -21.31 1.16
N ASN A 87 -2.77 -21.65 2.15
CA ASN A 87 -2.32 -22.43 3.31
C ASN A 87 -2.26 -23.92 2.95
N ALA A 88 -1.09 -24.42 2.65
CA ALA A 88 -0.82 -25.83 2.37
C ALA A 88 -0.09 -26.54 3.54
N THR A 89 -0.13 -25.98 4.75
CA THR A 89 0.63 -26.52 5.91
C THR A 89 -0.07 -27.65 6.63
N GLY A 90 -1.35 -27.89 6.38
CA GLY A 90 -2.20 -28.83 7.14
C GLY A 90 -2.67 -28.28 8.49
N VAL A 91 -2.28 -27.07 8.89
CA VAL A 91 -2.69 -26.42 10.14
C VAL A 91 -3.74 -25.36 9.82
N VAL A 92 -5.01 -25.62 10.18
CA VAL A 92 -6.13 -24.71 9.88
C VAL A 92 -5.97 -23.38 10.57
N ILE A 93 -5.63 -23.36 11.86
CA ILE A 93 -5.44 -22.14 12.66
C ILE A 93 -3.93 -21.82 12.73
N HIS A 94 -3.37 -21.38 11.60
CA HIS A 94 -1.96 -21.10 11.52
C HIS A 94 -1.65 -19.65 11.95
N THR A 95 -0.94 -19.47 13.06
CA THR A 95 -0.67 -18.14 13.66
C THR A 95 0.02 -17.16 12.71
N ASN A 96 1.02 -17.63 11.94
CA ASN A 96 1.76 -16.78 11.00
C ASN A 96 0.99 -16.45 9.71
N LEU A 97 -0.14 -17.14 9.46
CA LEU A 97 -0.99 -16.92 8.29
C LEU A 97 -2.32 -16.25 8.64
N GLY A 98 -2.41 -15.58 9.79
CA GLY A 98 -3.58 -14.83 10.21
C GLY A 98 -4.66 -15.67 10.93
N ARG A 99 -4.33 -16.90 11.35
CA ARG A 99 -5.23 -17.87 11.98
C ARG A 99 -6.31 -18.37 11.01
N SER A 100 -7.60 -18.39 11.42
CA SER A 100 -8.69 -18.82 10.55
C SER A 100 -9.28 -17.68 9.75
N CYS A 101 -9.68 -17.95 8.52
CA CYS A 101 -10.44 -16.99 7.72
C CYS A 101 -11.88 -16.88 8.24
N LEU A 102 -12.49 -15.73 8.05
CA LEU A 102 -13.91 -15.53 8.27
C LEU A 102 -14.73 -16.13 7.10
N ALA A 103 -15.95 -16.56 7.37
CA ALA A 103 -16.90 -16.83 6.30
C ALA A 103 -17.14 -15.55 5.48
N PRO A 104 -17.43 -15.66 4.17
CA PRO A 104 -17.63 -14.49 3.31
C PRO A 104 -18.71 -13.53 3.84
N GLU A 105 -19.79 -14.06 4.41
CA GLU A 105 -20.90 -13.29 5.01
C GLU A 105 -20.43 -12.51 6.24
N ALA A 106 -19.65 -13.16 7.10
CA ALA A 106 -19.07 -12.51 8.28
C ALA A 106 -18.08 -11.40 7.88
N GLY A 107 -17.25 -11.63 6.85
CA GLY A 107 -16.36 -10.61 6.30
C GLY A 107 -17.10 -9.38 5.79
N LYS A 108 -18.22 -9.57 5.06
CA LYS A 108 -19.10 -8.48 4.61
C LYS A 108 -19.72 -7.71 5.77
N ALA A 109 -20.17 -8.41 6.81
CA ALA A 109 -20.76 -7.80 7.99
C ALA A 109 -19.73 -6.94 8.76
N VAL A 110 -18.49 -7.44 8.91
CA VAL A 110 -17.39 -6.67 9.51
C VAL A 110 -17.10 -5.40 8.72
N LEU A 111 -17.00 -5.50 7.39
CA LEU A 111 -16.76 -4.35 6.52
C LEU A 111 -17.88 -3.31 6.66
N ALA A 112 -19.15 -3.74 6.59
CA ALA A 112 -20.29 -2.85 6.74
C ALA A 112 -20.33 -2.13 8.10
N ALA A 113 -19.93 -2.81 9.17
CA ALA A 113 -19.84 -2.22 10.52
C ALA A 113 -18.66 -1.25 10.66
N ALA A 114 -17.56 -1.48 9.92
CA ALA A 114 -16.39 -0.62 9.95
C ALA A 114 -16.55 0.67 9.12
N GLU A 115 -17.35 0.63 8.05
CA GLU A 115 -17.54 1.76 7.13
C GLU A 115 -18.56 2.79 7.63
N ARG A 116 -19.37 2.46 8.63
CA ARG A 116 -20.50 3.31 9.07
C ARG A 116 -20.63 3.35 10.59
N TYR A 117 -21.25 4.41 11.10
CA TYR A 117 -21.74 4.41 12.47
C TYR A 117 -22.80 3.32 12.65
N SER A 118 -22.78 2.64 13.79
CA SER A 118 -23.69 1.55 14.12
C SER A 118 -24.33 1.74 15.50
N THR A 119 -25.37 0.99 15.76
CA THR A 119 -26.09 0.97 17.05
C THR A 119 -25.39 0.17 18.12
N LEU A 120 -24.07 0.03 18.08
CA LEU A 120 -23.28 -0.86 18.94
C LEU A 120 -23.63 -0.78 20.44
N GLU A 121 -23.87 0.44 20.94
CA GLU A 121 -24.30 0.73 22.32
C GLU A 121 -25.45 1.73 22.35
N TYR A 122 -26.36 1.70 21.38
CA TYR A 122 -27.46 2.66 21.29
C TYR A 122 -28.77 1.99 20.91
N ASP A 123 -29.79 2.17 21.74
CA ASP A 123 -31.16 1.75 21.47
C ASP A 123 -31.90 2.87 20.72
N LEU A 124 -32.20 2.61 19.44
CA LEU A 124 -32.91 3.57 18.59
C LEU A 124 -34.38 3.77 19.00
N SER A 125 -35.03 2.75 19.59
CA SER A 125 -36.45 2.80 19.97
C SER A 125 -36.67 3.68 21.21
N GLU A 126 -35.72 3.59 22.16
CA GLU A 126 -35.82 4.35 23.41
C GLU A 126 -34.94 5.61 23.41
N GLY A 127 -34.12 5.81 22.39
CA GLY A 127 -33.25 7.00 22.28
C GLY A 127 -32.20 7.10 23.38
N LYS A 128 -31.75 5.93 23.94
CA LYS A 128 -30.80 5.86 25.05
C LYS A 128 -29.66 4.89 24.79
N ARG A 129 -28.70 4.87 25.71
CA ARG A 129 -27.57 3.91 25.69
C ARG A 129 -28.08 2.49 25.94
N GLY A 130 -27.74 1.56 25.04
CA GLY A 130 -27.93 0.12 25.15
C GLY A 130 -26.66 -0.61 25.58
N HIS A 131 -26.66 -1.96 25.51
CA HIS A 131 -25.53 -2.82 25.83
C HIS A 131 -25.05 -3.58 24.60
N ARG A 132 -23.71 -3.77 24.48
CA ARG A 132 -23.10 -4.54 23.39
C ARG A 132 -23.57 -6.00 23.35
N SER A 133 -23.85 -6.57 24.53
CA SER A 133 -24.33 -7.96 24.67
C SER A 133 -25.67 -8.17 23.97
N ASP A 134 -26.52 -7.15 23.88
CA ASP A 134 -27.88 -7.26 23.34
C ASP A 134 -27.88 -7.77 21.89
N HIS A 135 -26.81 -7.44 21.12
CA HIS A 135 -26.67 -7.88 19.73
C HIS A 135 -26.37 -9.37 19.56
N VAL A 136 -25.80 -10.04 20.56
CA VAL A 136 -25.29 -11.42 20.44
C VAL A 136 -25.90 -12.39 21.44
N GLU A 137 -26.54 -11.89 22.51
CA GLU A 137 -27.03 -12.70 23.62
C GLU A 137 -28.05 -13.76 23.15
N TRP A 138 -29.01 -13.37 22.33
CA TRP A 138 -30.03 -14.29 21.82
C TRP A 138 -29.40 -15.36 20.91
N ILE A 139 -28.40 -15.01 20.06
CA ILE A 139 -27.71 -15.98 19.20
C ILE A 139 -26.93 -16.97 20.07
N LEU A 140 -26.21 -16.46 21.09
CA LEU A 140 -25.45 -17.33 21.98
C LEU A 140 -26.38 -18.32 22.73
N ARG A 141 -27.52 -17.87 23.24
CA ARG A 141 -28.53 -18.73 23.86
C ARG A 141 -29.06 -19.79 22.90
N GLU A 142 -29.33 -19.43 21.65
CA GLU A 142 -29.81 -20.38 20.63
C GLU A 142 -28.77 -21.47 20.33
N ILE A 143 -27.49 -21.13 20.29
CA ILE A 143 -26.41 -22.05 19.91
C ILE A 143 -25.98 -22.92 21.10
N THR A 144 -26.04 -22.39 22.32
CA THR A 144 -25.46 -23.07 23.50
C THR A 144 -26.48 -23.70 24.42
N GLY A 145 -27.77 -23.40 24.25
CA GLY A 145 -28.88 -23.85 25.12
C GLY A 145 -29.04 -22.84 26.26
#